data_f1d0c8dc3f3986ce0180c1349461b2ce
#
_entry.id   f1d0c8dc3f3986ce0180c1349461b2ce
#
_cell.length_a   1.000
_cell.length_b   1.000
_cell.length_c   1.000
_cell.angle_alpha   90.00
_cell.angle_beta   90.00
_cell.angle_gamma   90.00
#
_symmetry.space_group_name_H-M   'P 1'
#
loop_
_entity.id
_entity.type
_entity.pdbx_description
1 polymer ?
#
loop_
_entity_poly.entity_id
_entity_poly.type
_entity_poly.pdbx_seq_one_letter_code
_entity_poly.pdbx_strand_id
1 'polypeptide(L)'
;VAVTTTAGTGSEVDPWGVVTNEQTHEKIGVEAAFPVLAVVDPKLMLTVPPKFTAYQGFDALFHSVESYISKFANLASDMYALTAIEHIARNLPRAVANGDDLEARTRVAFGNTLSGVVMCLSATTSQHSMEHAMSAYHQDLPHGAGLIMLSRAYFSFFIDRHVCDERFVRMARAMGMEQAAQPGDFITALTRLQQACGVADLRMSDYGITPDEFETFMRNTREVMGIMFTGDRVQMTDEDIVRIFA
;
A
#
# COMPACT_ATOMS: atom_id res chain seq x y z
N VAL A 1 18.97 16.17 -2.76
CA VAL A 1 17.83 16.52 -3.64
C VAL A 1 17.19 15.23 -4.11
N ALA A 2 15.87 15.08 -3.92
CA ALA A 2 15.08 14.01 -4.50
C ALA A 2 14.24 14.58 -5.66
N VAL A 3 14.26 13.90 -6.80
CA VAL A 3 13.40 14.20 -7.94
C VAL A 3 12.59 12.95 -8.23
N THR A 4 11.33 12.96 -7.87
CA THR A 4 10.50 11.76 -8.02
C THR A 4 10.05 11.58 -9.48
N THR A 5 10.18 10.35 -9.98
CA THR A 5 9.79 9.96 -11.33
C THR A 5 8.64 8.95 -11.33
N THR A 6 8.19 8.56 -10.15
CA THR A 6 7.11 7.60 -9.91
C THR A 6 6.23 8.09 -8.76
N ALA A 7 5.01 7.60 -8.64
CA ALA A 7 4.07 7.93 -7.58
C ALA A 7 3.65 6.64 -6.84
N GLY A 8 4.45 6.22 -5.88
CA GLY A 8 4.25 5.00 -5.11
C GLY A 8 4.84 5.10 -3.70
N THR A 9 6.15 5.27 -3.61
CA THR A 9 6.88 5.15 -2.34
C THR A 9 6.76 6.34 -1.40
N GLY A 10 6.49 7.56 -1.93
CA GLY A 10 6.51 8.78 -1.12
C GLY A 10 7.88 9.20 -0.60
N SER A 11 8.95 8.51 -1.01
CA SER A 11 10.32 8.68 -0.48
C SER A 11 10.95 10.06 -0.73
N GLU A 12 10.31 10.92 -1.51
CA GLU A 12 10.71 12.31 -1.66
C GLU A 12 10.49 13.16 -0.39
N VAL A 13 9.64 12.70 0.53
CA VAL A 13 9.28 13.41 1.77
C VAL A 13 9.43 12.58 3.04
N ASP A 14 10.01 11.41 2.95
CA ASP A 14 10.29 10.54 4.09
C ASP A 14 11.77 10.11 4.15
N PRO A 15 12.25 9.54 5.27
CA PRO A 15 13.62 9.08 5.40
C PRO A 15 13.81 7.61 5.06
N TRP A 16 12.77 6.92 4.56
CA TRP A 16 12.79 5.48 4.42
C TRP A 16 13.34 5.02 3.07
N GLY A 17 14.11 3.96 3.11
CA GLY A 17 14.54 3.18 1.95
C GLY A 17 14.33 1.69 2.22
N VAL A 18 14.25 0.88 1.18
CA VAL A 18 14.12 -0.58 1.30
C VAL A 18 15.29 -1.25 0.62
N VAL A 19 15.90 -2.20 1.31
CA VAL A 19 17.05 -2.98 0.81
C VAL A 19 16.71 -4.45 0.85
N THR A 20 17.00 -5.16 -0.24
CA THR A 20 16.83 -6.61 -0.33
C THR A 20 18.19 -7.30 -0.31
N ASN A 21 18.37 -8.25 0.61
CA ASN A 21 19.47 -9.18 0.60
C ASN A 21 18.99 -10.49 -0.05
N GLU A 22 19.38 -10.71 -1.28
CA GLU A 22 18.96 -11.86 -2.08
C GLU A 22 19.49 -13.20 -1.55
N GLN A 23 20.58 -13.19 -0.79
CA GLN A 23 21.20 -14.42 -0.26
C GLN A 23 20.46 -14.91 0.99
N THR A 24 19.94 -13.99 1.80
CA THR A 24 19.25 -14.30 3.06
C THR A 24 17.74 -14.16 2.96
N HIS A 25 17.21 -13.71 1.81
CA HIS A 25 15.81 -13.38 1.59
C HIS A 25 15.25 -12.38 2.61
N GLU A 26 16.06 -11.37 2.94
CA GLU A 26 15.67 -10.28 3.82
C GLU A 26 15.38 -9.04 3.00
N LYS A 27 14.14 -8.54 3.06
CA LYS A 27 13.75 -7.24 2.51
C LYS A 27 13.33 -6.34 3.64
N ILE A 28 14.21 -5.38 3.98
CA ILE A 28 14.10 -4.56 5.17
C ILE A 28 13.97 -3.08 4.84
N GLY A 29 13.14 -2.38 5.62
CA GLY A 29 13.13 -0.93 5.66
C GLY A 29 14.32 -0.40 6.45
N VAL A 30 15.02 0.57 5.90
CA VAL A 30 16.13 1.25 6.56
C VAL A 30 15.82 2.74 6.67
N GLU A 31 16.14 3.32 7.82
CA GLU A 31 16.06 4.75 8.00
C GLU A 31 17.34 5.40 7.48
N ALA A 32 17.18 6.30 6.53
CA ALA A 32 18.25 7.12 5.98
C ALA A 32 18.12 8.57 6.44
N ALA A 33 18.01 9.51 5.52
CA ALA A 33 17.83 10.92 5.84
C ALA A 33 16.76 11.53 4.96
N PHE A 34 16.03 12.50 5.50
CA PHE A 34 15.10 13.30 4.69
C PHE A 34 15.83 14.01 3.55
N PRO A 35 15.29 14.01 2.34
CA PRO A 35 15.78 14.88 1.28
C PRO A 35 15.71 16.35 1.71
N VAL A 36 16.80 17.09 1.49
CA VAL A 36 16.84 18.55 1.79
C VAL A 36 15.93 19.34 0.85
N LEU A 37 15.71 18.82 -0.35
CA LEU A 37 14.81 19.39 -1.37
C LEU A 37 14.16 18.23 -2.12
N ALA A 38 12.85 18.27 -2.22
CA ALA A 38 12.05 17.36 -3.05
C ALA A 38 11.46 18.11 -4.24
N VAL A 39 11.57 17.53 -5.42
CA VAL A 39 10.93 18.01 -6.65
C VAL A 39 9.92 16.98 -7.11
N VAL A 40 8.66 17.37 -7.14
CA VAL A 40 7.55 16.53 -7.62
C VAL A 40 6.97 17.17 -8.87
N ASP A 41 7.47 16.76 -10.04
CA ASP A 41 6.94 17.19 -11.33
C ASP A 41 6.21 16.02 -12.00
N PRO A 42 4.87 16.05 -12.05
CA PRO A 42 4.08 14.97 -12.66
C PRO A 42 4.42 14.69 -14.13
N LYS A 43 5.02 15.63 -14.83
CA LYS A 43 5.49 15.43 -16.21
C LYS A 43 6.55 14.34 -16.31
N LEU A 44 7.36 14.15 -15.28
CA LEU A 44 8.37 13.09 -15.24
C LEU A 44 7.76 11.69 -15.11
N MET A 45 6.47 11.61 -14.82
CA MET A 45 5.72 10.36 -14.63
C MET A 45 4.90 9.96 -15.86
N LEU A 46 4.81 10.79 -16.91
CA LEU A 46 3.95 10.55 -18.08
C LEU A 46 4.32 9.27 -18.82
N THR A 47 5.60 8.89 -18.82
CA THR A 47 6.12 7.70 -19.50
C THR A 47 5.99 6.41 -18.69
N VAL A 48 5.53 6.47 -17.44
CA VAL A 48 5.32 5.27 -16.62
C VAL A 48 4.20 4.43 -17.24
N PRO A 49 4.49 3.14 -17.59
CA PRO A 49 3.48 2.28 -18.21
C PRO A 49 2.24 2.08 -17.34
N PRO A 50 1.04 1.85 -17.93
CA PRO A 50 -0.21 1.70 -17.18
C PRO A 50 -0.14 0.69 -16.03
N LYS A 51 0.46 -0.48 -16.28
CA LYS A 51 0.63 -1.54 -15.29
C LYS A 51 1.40 -1.04 -14.05
N PHE A 52 2.53 -0.36 -14.26
CA PHE A 52 3.33 0.18 -13.16
C PHE A 52 2.69 1.42 -12.53
N THR A 53 1.96 2.23 -13.31
CA THR A 53 1.14 3.31 -12.76
C THR A 53 0.12 2.76 -11.74
N ALA A 54 -0.55 1.66 -12.07
CA ALA A 54 -1.48 1.00 -11.16
C ALA A 54 -0.74 0.50 -9.90
N TYR A 55 0.33 -0.29 -10.05
CA TYR A 55 1.05 -0.87 -8.92
C TYR A 55 1.56 0.20 -7.95
N GLN A 56 2.18 1.25 -8.47
CA GLN A 56 2.69 2.35 -7.65
C GLN A 56 1.57 3.15 -6.98
N GLY A 57 0.47 3.42 -7.71
CA GLY A 57 -0.67 4.12 -7.12
C GLY A 57 -1.33 3.32 -5.99
N PHE A 58 -1.39 1.98 -6.09
CA PHE A 58 -1.87 1.14 -4.99
C PHE A 58 -0.89 1.10 -3.83
N ASP A 59 0.41 1.11 -4.07
CA ASP A 59 1.43 1.22 -3.02
C ASP A 59 1.24 2.50 -2.20
N ALA A 60 1.16 3.66 -2.86
CA ALA A 60 0.85 4.93 -2.21
C ALA A 60 -0.50 4.91 -1.47
N LEU A 61 -1.52 4.26 -2.04
CA LEU A 61 -2.82 4.08 -1.38
C LEU A 61 -2.68 3.30 -0.08
N PHE A 62 -1.96 2.17 -0.11
CA PHE A 62 -1.81 1.30 1.06
C PHE A 62 -0.94 1.93 2.14
N HIS A 63 0.07 2.72 1.82
CA HIS A 63 0.78 3.55 2.79
C HIS A 63 -0.21 4.38 3.63
N SER A 64 -1.17 5.04 2.97
CA SER A 64 -2.17 5.86 3.66
C SER A 64 -3.23 5.02 4.38
N VAL A 65 -3.71 3.92 3.78
CA VAL A 65 -4.72 3.04 4.37
C VAL A 65 -4.19 2.38 5.64
N GLU A 66 -3.00 1.77 5.57
CA GLU A 66 -2.37 1.13 6.71
C GLU A 66 -2.06 2.13 7.82
N SER A 67 -1.46 3.26 7.48
CA SER A 67 -1.19 4.33 8.45
C SER A 67 -2.47 4.85 9.10
N TYR A 68 -3.58 4.92 8.37
CA TYR A 68 -4.87 5.35 8.91
C TYR A 68 -5.46 4.33 9.90
N ILE A 69 -5.31 3.02 9.66
CA ILE A 69 -5.77 1.99 10.60
C ILE A 69 -4.76 1.66 11.69
N SER A 70 -3.53 2.15 11.60
CA SER A 70 -2.46 1.88 12.57
C SER A 70 -2.82 2.35 13.99
N LYS A 71 -2.24 1.70 15.00
CA LYS A 71 -2.28 2.19 16.41
C LYS A 71 -1.64 3.56 16.57
N PHE A 72 -0.69 3.90 15.70
CA PHE A 72 0.05 5.15 15.75
C PHE A 72 -0.69 6.30 15.07
N ALA A 73 -1.85 6.03 14.45
CA ALA A 73 -2.67 7.04 13.82
C ALA A 73 -3.09 8.14 14.81
N ASN A 74 -3.02 9.37 14.34
CA ASN A 74 -3.36 10.57 15.12
C ASN A 74 -4.09 11.59 14.23
N LEU A 75 -4.58 12.68 14.81
CA LEU A 75 -5.40 13.66 14.08
C LEU A 75 -4.68 14.25 12.85
N ALA A 76 -3.36 14.46 12.93
CA ALA A 76 -2.60 15.01 11.81
C ALA A 76 -2.43 13.93 10.71
N SER A 77 -2.01 12.71 11.07
CA SER A 77 -1.90 11.62 10.11
C SER A 77 -3.23 11.28 9.46
N ASP A 78 -4.34 11.32 10.21
CA ASP A 78 -5.68 11.03 9.70
C ASP A 78 -6.12 12.01 8.61
N MET A 79 -5.82 13.29 8.77
CA MET A 79 -6.13 14.33 7.79
C MET A 79 -5.39 14.10 6.47
N TYR A 80 -4.09 13.83 6.54
CA TYR A 80 -3.29 13.57 5.34
C TYR A 80 -3.66 12.24 4.68
N ALA A 81 -3.89 11.18 5.46
CA ALA A 81 -4.25 9.86 4.96
C ALA A 81 -5.56 9.88 4.17
N LEU A 82 -6.63 10.45 4.71
CA LEU A 82 -7.91 10.52 4.01
C LEU A 82 -7.83 11.37 2.74
N THR A 83 -7.07 12.49 2.77
CA THR A 83 -6.83 13.30 1.58
C THR A 83 -6.05 12.53 0.51
N ALA A 84 -5.01 11.80 0.91
CA ALA A 84 -4.23 10.97 -0.02
C ALA A 84 -5.10 9.87 -0.65
N ILE A 85 -5.87 9.13 0.17
CA ILE A 85 -6.78 8.09 -0.28
C ILE A 85 -7.78 8.65 -1.32
N GLU A 86 -8.38 9.81 -1.05
CA GLU A 86 -9.31 10.45 -1.98
C GLU A 86 -8.65 10.80 -3.31
N HIS A 87 -7.49 11.49 -3.27
CA HIS A 87 -6.80 11.90 -4.48
C HIS A 87 -6.34 10.72 -5.33
N ILE A 88 -5.79 9.68 -4.71
CA ILE A 88 -5.34 8.48 -5.42
C ILE A 88 -6.55 7.72 -5.99
N ALA A 89 -7.53 7.37 -5.16
CA ALA A 89 -8.63 6.52 -5.58
C ALA A 89 -9.47 7.13 -6.71
N ARG A 90 -9.70 8.45 -6.67
CA ARG A 90 -10.49 9.14 -7.70
C ARG A 90 -9.75 9.37 -9.02
N ASN A 91 -8.40 9.35 -9.01
CA ASN A 91 -7.63 9.74 -10.19
C ASN A 91 -6.76 8.62 -10.77
N LEU A 92 -6.43 7.60 -9.97
CA LEU A 92 -5.60 6.48 -10.42
C LEU A 92 -6.19 5.77 -11.66
N PRO A 93 -7.50 5.47 -11.75
CA PRO A 93 -8.08 4.86 -12.95
C PRO A 93 -7.88 5.70 -14.20
N ARG A 94 -7.98 7.03 -14.08
CA ARG A 94 -7.74 7.96 -15.20
C ARG A 94 -6.28 7.94 -15.64
N ALA A 95 -5.34 7.99 -14.67
CA ALA A 95 -3.91 7.95 -14.95
C ALA A 95 -3.47 6.61 -15.56
N VAL A 96 -4.12 5.50 -15.20
CA VAL A 96 -3.90 4.16 -15.79
C VAL A 96 -4.45 4.08 -17.19
N ALA A 97 -5.68 4.57 -17.41
CA ALA A 97 -6.34 4.53 -18.72
C ALA A 97 -5.68 5.47 -19.76
N ASN A 98 -5.18 6.61 -19.31
CA ASN A 98 -4.48 7.59 -20.12
C ASN A 98 -3.27 8.15 -19.39
N GLY A 99 -2.09 7.63 -19.72
CA GLY A 99 -0.82 8.06 -19.12
C GLY A 99 -0.49 9.53 -19.32
N ASP A 100 -1.04 10.18 -20.36
CA ASP A 100 -0.82 11.59 -20.69
C ASP A 100 -1.80 12.54 -19.98
N ASP A 101 -2.75 12.01 -19.20
CA ASP A 101 -3.64 12.83 -18.38
C ASP A 101 -2.85 13.49 -17.22
N LEU A 102 -2.27 14.65 -17.53
CA LEU A 102 -1.42 15.39 -16.59
C LEU A 102 -2.16 15.78 -15.31
N GLU A 103 -3.47 16.05 -15.38
CA GLU A 103 -4.25 16.36 -14.18
C GLU A 103 -4.36 15.14 -13.28
N ALA A 104 -4.72 13.98 -13.83
CA ALA A 104 -4.78 12.73 -13.08
C ALA A 104 -3.41 12.38 -12.49
N ARG A 105 -2.32 12.49 -13.28
CA ARG A 105 -0.94 12.31 -12.78
C ARG A 105 -0.61 13.25 -11.63
N THR A 106 -0.99 14.53 -11.75
CA THR A 106 -0.78 15.54 -10.68
C THR A 106 -1.50 15.15 -9.38
N ARG A 107 -2.75 14.69 -9.50
CA ARG A 107 -3.54 14.28 -8.33
C ARG A 107 -2.98 13.03 -7.65
N VAL A 108 -2.55 12.03 -8.45
CA VAL A 108 -1.93 10.81 -7.93
C VAL A 108 -0.56 11.13 -7.30
N ALA A 109 0.27 11.95 -7.95
CA ALA A 109 1.55 12.38 -7.39
C ALA A 109 1.38 13.15 -6.07
N PHE A 110 0.39 14.05 -6.00
CA PHE A 110 0.05 14.74 -4.75
C PHE A 110 -0.37 13.77 -3.64
N GLY A 111 -1.25 12.81 -3.95
CA GLY A 111 -1.64 11.75 -3.02
C GLY A 111 -0.45 10.93 -2.54
N ASN A 112 0.48 10.58 -3.43
CA ASN A 112 1.73 9.88 -3.09
C ASN A 112 2.60 10.70 -2.12
N THR A 113 2.81 11.98 -2.38
CA THR A 113 3.56 12.86 -1.47
C THR A 113 2.92 12.92 -0.09
N LEU A 114 1.57 13.03 -0.02
CA LEU A 114 0.87 12.99 1.26
C LEU A 114 1.03 11.64 1.96
N SER A 115 1.06 10.53 1.21
CA SER A 115 1.30 9.18 1.78
C SER A 115 2.67 9.07 2.43
N GLY A 116 3.73 9.66 1.82
CA GLY A 116 5.05 9.76 2.45
C GLY A 116 5.03 10.55 3.76
N VAL A 117 4.33 11.70 3.78
CA VAL A 117 4.14 12.49 5.01
C VAL A 117 3.40 11.66 6.08
N VAL A 118 2.37 10.90 5.70
CA VAL A 118 1.60 10.06 6.63
C VAL A 118 2.48 8.99 7.27
N MET A 119 3.38 8.36 6.52
CA MET A 119 4.33 7.37 7.07
C MET A 119 5.25 7.97 8.13
N CYS A 120 5.62 9.24 8.01
CA CYS A 120 6.40 9.93 9.05
C CYS A 120 5.59 10.27 10.31
N LEU A 121 4.28 10.44 10.20
CA LEU A 121 3.38 10.82 11.30
C LEU A 121 2.73 9.62 11.99
N SER A 122 2.70 8.48 11.32
CA SER A 122 2.14 7.21 11.77
C SER A 122 3.12 6.09 11.37
N ALA A 123 2.61 4.96 10.89
CA ALA A 123 3.42 3.89 10.31
C ALA A 123 2.54 2.99 9.42
N THR A 124 3.14 2.36 8.43
CA THR A 124 2.56 1.18 7.78
C THR A 124 2.45 0.03 8.78
N THR A 125 1.68 -0.96 8.44
CA THR A 125 1.37 -2.11 9.29
C THR A 125 1.84 -3.42 8.65
N SER A 126 1.38 -4.55 9.13
CA SER A 126 1.89 -5.86 8.72
C SER A 126 1.64 -6.26 7.27
N GLN A 127 0.75 -5.58 6.51
CA GLN A 127 0.58 -5.86 5.08
C GLN A 127 1.90 -5.68 4.31
N HIS A 128 2.60 -4.57 4.56
CA HIS A 128 3.90 -4.32 3.93
C HIS A 128 4.94 -5.37 4.34
N SER A 129 4.96 -5.77 5.62
CA SER A 129 5.84 -6.85 6.08
C SER A 129 5.57 -8.18 5.37
N MET A 130 4.29 -8.52 5.18
CA MET A 130 3.87 -9.73 4.46
C MET A 130 4.28 -9.68 2.98
N GLU A 131 4.11 -8.53 2.33
CA GLU A 131 4.55 -8.35 0.95
C GLU A 131 6.07 -8.44 0.83
N HIS A 132 6.81 -7.85 1.76
CA HIS A 132 8.27 -7.94 1.77
C HIS A 132 8.76 -9.39 1.79
N ALA A 133 8.11 -10.25 2.57
CA ALA A 133 8.42 -11.68 2.58
C ALA A 133 8.19 -12.31 1.20
N MET A 134 7.07 -12.03 0.53
CA MET A 134 6.80 -12.56 -0.82
C MET A 134 7.88 -12.13 -1.83
N SER A 135 8.13 -10.83 -1.94
CA SER A 135 9.07 -10.30 -2.94
C SER A 135 10.55 -10.52 -2.58
N ALA A 136 10.88 -10.86 -1.33
CA ALA A 136 12.21 -11.31 -0.96
C ALA A 136 12.57 -12.69 -1.55
N TYR A 137 11.59 -13.57 -1.72
CA TYR A 137 11.74 -14.88 -2.35
C TYR A 137 11.45 -14.83 -3.86
N HIS A 138 10.55 -13.95 -4.30
CA HIS A 138 10.13 -13.79 -5.69
C HIS A 138 10.47 -12.41 -6.19
N GLN A 139 11.71 -12.19 -6.62
CA GLN A 139 12.25 -10.88 -6.99
C GLN A 139 11.57 -10.26 -8.23
N ASP A 140 10.96 -11.10 -9.09
CA ASP A 140 10.18 -10.63 -10.24
C ASP A 140 8.77 -10.14 -9.85
N LEU A 141 8.37 -10.30 -8.59
CA LEU A 141 7.11 -9.78 -8.07
C LEU A 141 7.23 -8.27 -7.82
N PRO A 142 6.53 -7.42 -8.59
CA PRO A 142 6.49 -6.00 -8.29
C PRO A 142 5.81 -5.76 -6.94
N HIS A 143 6.41 -4.93 -6.08
CA HIS A 143 5.94 -4.64 -4.73
C HIS A 143 4.45 -4.31 -4.66
N GLY A 144 3.99 -3.34 -5.46
CA GLY A 144 2.57 -2.98 -5.48
C GLY A 144 1.64 -4.10 -5.94
N ALA A 145 2.11 -5.06 -6.78
CA ALA A 145 1.31 -6.21 -7.17
C ALA A 145 1.11 -7.16 -5.97
N GLY A 146 2.16 -7.40 -5.18
CA GLY A 146 2.09 -8.19 -3.95
C GLY A 146 1.11 -7.58 -2.95
N LEU A 147 1.20 -6.27 -2.70
CA LEU A 147 0.26 -5.56 -1.83
C LEU A 147 -1.19 -5.68 -2.31
N ILE A 148 -1.44 -5.54 -3.63
CA ILE A 148 -2.78 -5.67 -4.21
C ILE A 148 -3.35 -7.06 -3.94
N MET A 149 -2.58 -8.12 -4.18
CA MET A 149 -3.03 -9.50 -4.00
C MET A 149 -3.41 -9.80 -2.54
N LEU A 150 -2.64 -9.31 -1.58
CA LEU A 150 -2.90 -9.49 -0.14
C LEU A 150 -4.09 -8.64 0.36
N SER A 151 -4.34 -7.49 -0.24
CA SER A 151 -5.10 -6.41 0.36
C SER A 151 -6.50 -6.79 0.82
N ARG A 152 -7.25 -7.54 0.02
CA ARG A 152 -8.64 -7.90 0.36
C ARG A 152 -8.70 -8.81 1.58
N ALA A 153 -7.88 -9.85 1.61
CA ALA A 153 -7.82 -10.77 2.75
C ALA A 153 -7.31 -10.05 4.01
N TYR A 154 -6.25 -9.25 3.85
CA TYR A 154 -5.65 -8.49 4.94
C TYR A 154 -6.63 -7.52 5.61
N PHE A 155 -7.30 -6.66 4.85
CA PHE A 155 -8.25 -5.71 5.45
C PHE A 155 -9.53 -6.39 5.94
N SER A 156 -10.00 -7.48 5.31
CA SER A 156 -11.13 -8.27 5.82
C SER A 156 -10.83 -8.85 7.20
N PHE A 157 -9.59 -9.23 7.49
CA PHE A 157 -9.19 -9.70 8.82
C PHE A 157 -9.56 -8.71 9.94
N PHE A 158 -9.34 -7.42 9.75
CA PHE A 158 -9.69 -6.38 10.73
C PHE A 158 -11.18 -6.08 10.74
N ILE A 159 -11.82 -6.06 9.58
CA ILE A 159 -13.25 -5.81 9.42
C ILE A 159 -14.06 -6.89 10.11
N ASP A 160 -13.73 -8.17 9.91
CA ASP A 160 -14.42 -9.32 10.53
C ASP A 160 -14.29 -9.33 12.06
N ARG A 161 -13.29 -8.64 12.60
CA ARG A 161 -13.05 -8.49 14.04
C ARG A 161 -13.59 -7.16 14.60
N HIS A 162 -14.29 -6.38 13.77
CA HIS A 162 -14.87 -5.09 14.16
C HIS A 162 -13.85 -4.12 14.77
N VAL A 163 -12.65 -4.13 14.22
CA VAL A 163 -11.58 -3.25 14.66
C VAL A 163 -11.55 -2.01 13.79
N CYS A 164 -11.81 -0.85 14.38
CA CYS A 164 -11.86 0.44 13.72
C CYS A 164 -12.88 0.57 12.55
N ASP A 165 -14.07 0.01 12.69
CA ASP A 165 -15.15 0.00 11.69
C ASP A 165 -15.41 1.39 11.08
N GLU A 166 -15.48 2.43 11.92
CA GLU A 166 -15.70 3.81 11.44
C GLU A 166 -14.58 4.29 10.49
N ARG A 167 -13.34 3.85 10.70
CA ARG A 167 -12.22 4.21 9.82
C ARG A 167 -12.39 3.57 8.45
N PHE A 168 -12.80 2.33 8.36
CA PHE A 168 -13.11 1.66 7.10
C PHE A 168 -14.25 2.34 6.34
N VAL A 169 -15.31 2.74 7.04
CA VAL A 169 -16.43 3.50 6.44
C VAL A 169 -15.94 4.84 5.88
N ARG A 170 -15.11 5.57 6.62
CA ARG A 170 -14.55 6.85 6.16
C ARG A 170 -13.65 6.68 4.93
N MET A 171 -12.81 5.65 4.89
CA MET A 171 -11.97 5.35 3.73
C MET A 171 -12.82 5.00 2.50
N ALA A 172 -13.87 4.19 2.65
CA ALA A 172 -14.80 3.88 1.55
C ALA A 172 -15.42 5.15 0.96
N ARG A 173 -15.83 6.09 1.82
CA ARG A 173 -16.35 7.40 1.39
C ARG A 173 -15.29 8.23 0.66
N ALA A 174 -14.08 8.30 1.17
CA ALA A 174 -12.96 8.98 0.51
C ALA A 174 -12.67 8.40 -0.88
N MET A 175 -12.80 7.07 -1.03
CA MET A 175 -12.68 6.37 -2.31
C MET A 175 -13.86 6.59 -3.27
N GLY A 176 -14.83 7.43 -2.91
CA GLY A 176 -15.97 7.81 -3.76
C GLY A 176 -17.25 7.02 -3.51
N MET A 177 -17.31 6.18 -2.49
CA MET A 177 -18.52 5.47 -2.07
C MET A 177 -19.26 6.27 -0.98
N GLU A 178 -19.82 7.42 -1.37
CA GLU A 178 -20.39 8.42 -0.44
C GLU A 178 -21.44 7.86 0.52
N GLN A 179 -22.19 6.83 0.10
CA GLN A 179 -23.22 6.18 0.88
C GLN A 179 -22.72 5.02 1.75
N ALA A 180 -21.39 4.84 1.84
CA ALA A 180 -20.80 3.79 2.67
C ALA A 180 -21.28 3.93 4.14
N ALA A 181 -21.76 2.83 4.71
CA ALA A 181 -22.33 2.77 6.06
C ALA A 181 -21.77 1.60 6.90
N GLN A 182 -21.15 0.63 6.27
CA GLN A 182 -20.59 -0.57 6.91
C GLN A 182 -19.11 -0.70 6.59
N PRO A 183 -18.27 -1.30 7.46
CA PRO A 183 -16.86 -1.46 7.22
C PRO A 183 -16.54 -2.28 5.96
N GLY A 184 -17.39 -3.26 5.60
CA GLY A 184 -17.26 -4.04 4.36
C GLY A 184 -17.40 -3.24 3.06
N ASP A 185 -17.97 -2.04 3.12
CA ASP A 185 -18.04 -1.12 1.98
C ASP A 185 -16.64 -0.71 1.50
N PHE A 186 -15.64 -0.71 2.39
CA PHE A 186 -14.25 -0.49 2.01
C PHE A 186 -13.73 -1.56 1.05
N ILE A 187 -13.99 -2.84 1.33
CA ILE A 187 -13.59 -3.95 0.44
C ILE A 187 -14.28 -3.79 -0.92
N THR A 188 -15.54 -3.37 -0.93
CA THR A 188 -16.29 -3.09 -2.15
C THR A 188 -15.64 -1.95 -2.94
N ALA A 189 -15.31 -0.84 -2.29
CA ALA A 189 -14.65 0.31 -2.92
C ALA A 189 -13.25 -0.07 -3.45
N LEU A 190 -12.48 -0.82 -2.66
CA LEU A 190 -11.16 -1.31 -3.05
C LEU A 190 -11.22 -2.24 -4.27
N THR A 191 -12.16 -3.19 -4.28
CA THR A 191 -12.36 -4.11 -5.40
C THR A 191 -12.74 -3.36 -6.68
N ARG A 192 -13.63 -2.37 -6.59
CA ARG A 192 -13.98 -1.51 -7.73
C ARG A 192 -12.78 -0.74 -8.28
N LEU A 193 -11.94 -0.20 -7.39
CA LEU A 193 -10.72 0.50 -7.80
C LEU A 193 -9.73 -0.46 -8.49
N GLN A 194 -9.54 -1.66 -7.94
CA GLN A 194 -8.70 -2.70 -8.57
C GLN A 194 -9.22 -3.07 -9.98
N GLN A 195 -10.54 -3.25 -10.11
CA GLN A 195 -11.17 -3.52 -11.41
C GLN A 195 -10.97 -2.38 -12.41
N ALA A 196 -11.19 -1.13 -11.96
CA ALA A 196 -11.03 0.05 -12.80
C ALA A 196 -9.57 0.28 -13.27
N CYS A 197 -8.60 -0.23 -12.51
CA CYS A 197 -7.18 -0.19 -12.85
C CYS A 197 -6.67 -1.46 -13.56
N GLY A 198 -7.54 -2.47 -13.80
CA GLY A 198 -7.18 -3.72 -14.48
C GLY A 198 -6.25 -4.64 -13.68
N VAL A 199 -6.32 -4.59 -12.34
CA VAL A 199 -5.43 -5.36 -11.44
C VAL A 199 -6.19 -6.25 -10.45
N ALA A 200 -7.51 -6.41 -10.63
CA ALA A 200 -8.34 -7.21 -9.72
C ALA A 200 -8.07 -8.73 -9.82
N ASP A 201 -7.57 -9.18 -10.95
CA ASP A 201 -7.38 -10.60 -11.28
C ASP A 201 -5.92 -11.07 -11.11
N LEU A 202 -5.07 -10.26 -10.49
CA LEU A 202 -3.69 -10.65 -10.16
C LEU A 202 -3.69 -11.88 -9.25
N ARG A 203 -2.82 -12.84 -9.55
CA ARG A 203 -2.68 -14.10 -8.80
C ARG A 203 -1.23 -14.34 -8.42
N MET A 204 -1.01 -14.87 -7.23
CA MET A 204 0.31 -15.28 -6.77
C MET A 204 0.95 -16.32 -7.69
N SER A 205 0.15 -17.22 -8.26
CA SER A 205 0.62 -18.23 -9.24
C SER A 205 1.22 -17.63 -10.51
N ASP A 206 0.82 -16.39 -10.91
CA ASP A 206 1.39 -15.71 -12.08
C ASP A 206 2.85 -15.29 -11.86
N TYR A 207 3.28 -15.28 -10.60
CA TYR A 207 4.65 -14.98 -10.16
C TYR A 207 5.39 -16.22 -9.61
N GLY A 208 4.84 -17.43 -9.85
CA GLY A 208 5.43 -18.68 -9.41
C GLY A 208 5.30 -18.99 -7.92
N ILE A 209 4.50 -18.19 -7.20
CA ILE A 209 4.25 -18.40 -5.77
C ILE A 209 3.23 -19.54 -5.60
N THR A 210 3.55 -20.47 -4.69
CA THR A 210 2.74 -21.65 -4.42
C THR A 210 2.34 -21.75 -2.94
N PRO A 211 1.23 -22.44 -2.61
CA PRO A 211 0.73 -22.51 -1.24
C PRO A 211 1.69 -23.13 -0.21
N ASP A 212 2.62 -23.98 -0.64
CA ASP A 212 3.62 -24.61 0.23
C ASP A 212 4.70 -23.60 0.73
N GLU A 213 4.76 -22.40 0.16
CA GLU A 213 5.65 -21.33 0.59
C GLU A 213 5.06 -20.45 1.71
N PHE A 214 3.74 -20.49 1.95
CA PHE A 214 3.07 -19.55 2.85
C PHE A 214 3.58 -19.60 4.29
N GLU A 215 3.93 -20.78 4.81
CA GLU A 215 4.57 -20.91 6.12
C GLU A 215 5.98 -20.30 6.14
N THR A 216 6.71 -20.36 5.03
CA THR A 216 8.02 -19.74 4.91
C THR A 216 7.89 -18.22 4.90
N PHE A 217 6.92 -17.68 4.16
CA PHE A 217 6.62 -16.26 4.18
C PHE A 217 6.16 -15.78 5.56
N MET A 218 5.33 -16.55 6.25
CA MET A 218 4.90 -16.22 7.62
C MET A 218 6.11 -16.10 8.56
N ARG A 219 7.04 -17.07 8.54
CA ARG A 219 8.25 -17.00 9.37
C ARG A 219 9.12 -15.80 9.01
N ASN A 220 9.38 -15.58 7.71
CA ASN A 220 10.16 -14.44 7.23
C ASN A 220 9.54 -13.10 7.66
N THR A 221 8.23 -12.95 7.47
CA THR A 221 7.46 -11.79 7.91
C THR A 221 7.67 -11.47 9.40
N ARG A 222 7.68 -12.51 10.26
CA ARG A 222 7.91 -12.33 11.71
C ARG A 222 9.35 -11.98 12.04
N GLU A 223 10.29 -12.65 11.41
CA GLU A 223 11.70 -12.53 11.73
C GLU A 223 12.33 -11.25 11.18
N VAL A 224 11.98 -10.88 9.95
CA VAL A 224 12.64 -9.80 9.22
C VAL A 224 11.99 -8.43 9.51
N MET A 225 10.66 -8.35 9.40
CA MET A 225 9.91 -7.10 9.56
C MET A 225 8.78 -7.21 10.60
N GLY A 226 8.95 -8.08 11.60
CA GLY A 226 7.97 -8.30 12.67
C GLY A 226 7.60 -7.05 13.46
N ILE A 227 8.46 -6.04 13.46
CA ILE A 227 8.21 -4.75 14.11
C ILE A 227 6.94 -4.08 13.56
N MET A 228 6.59 -4.29 12.28
CA MET A 228 5.43 -3.65 11.66
C MET A 228 4.10 -4.13 12.25
N PHE A 229 4.06 -5.35 12.83
CA PHE A 229 2.88 -5.85 13.55
C PHE A 229 2.57 -5.06 14.83
N THR A 230 3.51 -4.30 15.35
CA THR A 230 3.26 -3.42 16.50
C THR A 230 2.27 -2.30 16.17
N GLY A 231 2.15 -1.94 14.89
CA GLY A 231 1.17 -0.99 14.38
C GLY A 231 -0.25 -1.56 14.26
N ASP A 232 -0.40 -2.87 14.21
CA ASP A 232 -1.70 -3.52 14.09
C ASP A 232 -2.53 -3.36 15.36
N ARG A 233 -3.82 -3.07 15.19
CA ARG A 233 -4.76 -2.92 16.32
C ARG A 233 -5.18 -4.25 16.95
N VAL A 234 -4.96 -5.35 16.23
CA VAL A 234 -5.18 -6.73 16.70
C VAL A 234 -3.94 -7.53 16.36
N GLN A 235 -3.46 -8.32 17.31
CA GLN A 235 -2.39 -9.26 17.03
C GLN A 235 -2.89 -10.40 16.15
N MET A 236 -2.18 -10.65 15.05
CA MET A 236 -2.39 -11.81 14.20
C MET A 236 -1.64 -13.01 14.77
N THR A 237 -2.28 -14.18 14.75
CA THR A 237 -1.58 -15.46 14.96
C THR A 237 -0.82 -15.86 13.70
N ASP A 238 0.04 -16.85 13.78
CA ASP A 238 0.75 -17.36 12.60
C ASP A 238 -0.23 -18.00 11.60
N GLU A 239 -1.29 -18.65 12.11
CA GLU A 239 -2.36 -19.20 11.29
C GLU A 239 -3.17 -18.10 10.58
N ASP A 240 -3.39 -16.94 11.21
CA ASP A 240 -4.04 -15.80 10.58
C ASP A 240 -3.21 -15.29 9.39
N ILE A 241 -1.88 -15.19 9.56
CA ILE A 241 -0.96 -14.75 8.50
C ILE A 241 -0.98 -15.74 7.32
N VAL A 242 -0.84 -17.03 7.59
CA VAL A 242 -0.91 -18.07 6.55
C VAL A 242 -2.25 -18.02 5.81
N ARG A 243 -3.36 -17.77 6.52
CA ARG A 243 -4.70 -17.65 5.91
C ARG A 243 -4.84 -16.41 5.02
N ILE A 244 -4.14 -15.32 5.35
CA ILE A 244 -4.16 -14.12 4.49
C ILE A 244 -3.39 -14.36 3.18
N PHE A 245 -2.34 -15.19 3.20
CA PHE A 245 -1.65 -15.60 1.99
C PHE A 245 -2.48 -16.59 1.14
N ALA A 246 -3.36 -17.40 1.75
CA ALA A 246 -4.17 -18.41 1.08
C ALA A 246 -5.40 -17.83 0.37
#